data_3b5522f5a3fbd7452b5e305c5e0588bb
#
_entry.id   3b5522f5a3fbd7452b5e305c5e0588bb
#
_cell.length_a   1.000
_cell.length_b   1.000
_cell.length_c   1.000
_cell.angle_alpha   90.00
_cell.angle_beta   90.00
_cell.angle_gamma   90.00
#
_symmetry.space_group_name_H-M   'P 1'
#
loop_
_entity.id
_entity.type
_entity.pdbx_description
1 polymer ?
#
loop_
_entity_poly.entity_id
_entity_poly.type
_entity_poly.pdbx_seq_one_letter_code
_entity_poly.pdbx_strand_id
1 'polypeptide(L)'
;IYEKELLNWKDTEWHITQESLERALGVIENWDFQDSEILKHRLDVVAGDNRGMVYWPLRVALSGKEKSPDPVQLVVVLGKNEVVKRVKKAIGKTEFNS
;
A
#
# COMPACT_ATOMS: atom_id res chain seq x y z
N ILE A 1 6.82 9.81 9.28
CA ILE A 1 7.17 8.86 10.35
C ILE A 1 5.92 8.51 11.12
N TYR A 2 5.62 7.25 11.20
CA TYR A 2 4.40 6.75 11.82
C TYR A 2 4.70 5.45 12.57
N GLU A 3 3.82 5.09 13.50
CA GLU A 3 3.97 3.84 14.21
C GLU A 3 3.62 2.68 13.28
N LYS A 4 4.42 1.60 13.34
CA LYS A 4 4.19 0.45 12.45
C LYS A 4 2.82 -0.18 12.64
N GLU A 5 2.25 -0.09 13.86
CA GLU A 5 0.92 -0.61 14.15
C GLU A 5 -0.16 0.04 13.31
N LEU A 6 0.06 1.27 12.86
CA LEU A 6 -0.89 1.98 12.02
C LEU A 6 -1.09 1.29 10.67
N LEU A 7 -0.11 0.50 10.22
CA LEU A 7 -0.21 -0.23 8.97
C LEU A 7 -1.26 -1.35 9.01
N ASN A 8 -1.54 -1.89 10.20
CA ASN A 8 -2.49 -2.98 10.31
C ASN A 8 -3.93 -2.48 10.29
N TRP A 9 -4.72 -3.04 9.41
CA TRP A 9 -6.14 -2.75 9.32
C TRP A 9 -6.88 -3.69 10.27
N LYS A 10 -7.52 -3.10 11.30
CA LYS A 10 -8.23 -3.87 12.33
C LYS A 10 -7.26 -4.84 13.02
N ASP A 11 -7.64 -6.10 13.19
CA ASP A 11 -6.83 -7.10 13.87
C ASP A 11 -6.02 -7.97 12.90
N THR A 12 -5.69 -7.43 11.74
CA THR A 12 -4.93 -8.16 10.72
C THR A 12 -3.53 -8.49 11.24
N GLU A 13 -3.08 -9.71 11.03
CA GLU A 13 -1.75 -10.14 11.43
C GLU A 13 -0.68 -9.53 10.53
N TRP A 14 0.52 -9.37 11.09
CA TRP A 14 1.63 -8.71 10.37
C TRP A 14 1.98 -9.38 9.06
N HIS A 15 1.97 -10.71 9.00
CA HIS A 15 2.32 -11.39 7.75
C HIS A 15 1.28 -11.14 6.65
N ILE A 16 0.03 -10.94 7.01
CA ILE A 16 -1.02 -10.60 6.04
C ILE A 16 -0.79 -9.17 5.52
N THR A 17 -0.48 -8.24 6.42
CA THR A 17 -0.19 -6.86 6.05
C THR A 17 1.03 -6.80 5.13
N GLN A 18 2.08 -7.53 5.46
CA GLN A 18 3.29 -7.60 4.64
C GLN A 18 2.98 -8.13 3.25
N GLU A 19 2.24 -9.24 3.17
CA GLU A 19 1.87 -9.83 1.90
C GLU A 19 1.03 -8.88 1.04
N SER A 20 0.09 -8.19 1.67
CA SER A 20 -0.74 -7.20 0.96
C SER A 20 0.12 -6.07 0.37
N LEU A 21 1.07 -5.56 1.14
CA LEU A 21 1.98 -4.51 0.67
C LEU A 21 2.87 -5.01 -0.46
N GLU A 22 3.36 -6.24 -0.37
CA GLU A 22 4.19 -6.82 -1.42
C GLU A 22 3.41 -6.98 -2.73
N ARG A 23 2.15 -7.41 -2.65
CA ARG A 23 1.31 -7.53 -3.83
C ARG A 23 1.02 -6.17 -4.44
N ALA A 24 0.70 -5.17 -3.61
CA ALA A 24 0.48 -3.82 -4.09
C ALA A 24 1.74 -3.25 -4.74
N LEU A 25 2.90 -3.52 -4.15
CA LEU A 25 4.18 -3.09 -4.71
C LEU A 25 4.39 -3.68 -6.11
N GLY A 26 4.11 -4.98 -6.28
CA GLY A 26 4.23 -5.62 -7.58
C GLY A 26 3.35 -4.98 -8.63
N VAL A 27 2.11 -4.65 -8.27
CA VAL A 27 1.20 -3.96 -9.19
C VAL A 27 1.78 -2.60 -9.59
N ILE A 28 2.25 -1.83 -8.61
CA ILE A 28 2.79 -0.49 -8.85
C ILE A 28 4.05 -0.54 -9.72
N GLU A 29 4.94 -1.48 -9.44
CA GLU A 29 6.18 -1.62 -10.20
C GLU A 29 5.93 -1.97 -11.67
N ASN A 30 4.85 -2.68 -11.95
CA ASN A 30 4.50 -3.10 -13.30
C ASN A 30 3.54 -2.14 -14.01
N TRP A 31 3.16 -1.06 -13.34
CA TRP A 31 2.29 -0.06 -13.93
C TRP A 31 3.13 1.01 -14.62
N ASP A 32 2.71 1.42 -15.82
CA ASP A 32 3.49 2.34 -16.66
C ASP A 32 3.16 3.82 -16.43
N PHE A 33 2.34 4.13 -15.45
CA PHE A 33 1.96 5.50 -15.05
C PHE A 33 1.19 6.30 -16.10
N GLN A 34 0.52 5.61 -17.00
CA GLN A 34 -0.27 6.29 -18.03
C GLN A 34 -1.75 6.44 -17.68
N ASP A 35 -2.31 5.44 -17.00
CA ASP A 35 -3.74 5.42 -16.69
C ASP A 35 -3.98 4.96 -15.27
N SER A 36 -4.46 5.88 -14.43
CA SER A 36 -4.72 5.58 -13.02
C SER A 36 -5.88 4.60 -12.83
N GLU A 37 -6.80 4.52 -13.77
CA GLU A 37 -7.89 3.55 -13.67
C GLU A 37 -7.40 2.12 -13.85
N ILE A 38 -6.38 1.92 -14.67
CA ILE A 38 -5.74 0.61 -14.80
C ILE A 38 -5.09 0.22 -13.47
N LEU A 39 -4.40 1.15 -12.84
CA LEU A 39 -3.80 0.92 -11.53
C LEU A 39 -4.87 0.55 -10.51
N LYS A 40 -5.96 1.32 -10.46
CA LYS A 40 -7.05 1.07 -9.54
C LYS A 40 -7.63 -0.33 -9.74
N HIS A 41 -7.87 -0.69 -11.00
CA HIS A 41 -8.42 -2.00 -11.31
C HIS A 41 -7.51 -3.13 -10.84
N ARG A 42 -6.22 -3.01 -11.10
CA ARG A 42 -5.25 -4.03 -10.70
C ARG A 42 -5.15 -4.15 -9.17
N LEU A 43 -5.19 -3.02 -8.46
CA LEU A 43 -5.20 -3.05 -7.00
C LEU A 43 -6.48 -3.65 -6.46
N ASP A 44 -7.62 -3.36 -7.09
CA ASP A 44 -8.90 -3.94 -6.70
C ASP A 44 -8.89 -5.47 -6.86
N VAL A 45 -8.25 -5.97 -7.92
CA VAL A 45 -8.12 -7.41 -8.13
C VAL A 45 -7.29 -8.05 -7.01
N VAL A 46 -6.20 -7.41 -6.62
CA VAL A 46 -5.37 -7.90 -5.52
C VAL A 46 -6.14 -7.90 -4.20
N ALA A 47 -6.92 -6.85 -3.97
CA ALA A 47 -7.69 -6.69 -2.73
C ALA A 47 -8.83 -7.70 -2.61
N GLY A 48 -9.43 -8.07 -3.75
CA GLY A 48 -10.57 -8.98 -3.75
C GLY A 48 -11.72 -8.40 -2.94
N ASP A 49 -12.27 -9.20 -2.03
CA ASP A 49 -13.41 -8.80 -1.20
C ASP A 49 -12.99 -7.98 0.03
N ASN A 50 -11.71 -7.90 0.32
CA ASN A 50 -11.20 -7.25 1.53
C ASN A 50 -10.33 -6.04 1.18
N ARG A 51 -10.96 -5.00 0.67
CA ARG A 51 -10.25 -3.79 0.21
C ARG A 51 -9.39 -3.16 1.30
N GLY A 52 -9.89 -3.13 2.52
CA GLY A 52 -9.14 -2.54 3.63
C GLY A 52 -7.82 -3.22 3.90
N MET A 53 -7.71 -4.52 3.64
CA MET A 53 -6.47 -5.26 3.87
C MET A 53 -5.34 -4.81 2.95
N VAL A 54 -5.65 -4.25 1.80
CA VAL A 54 -4.65 -3.73 0.86
C VAL A 54 -4.58 -2.22 0.92
N TYR A 55 -5.72 -1.55 0.82
CA TYR A 55 -5.75 -0.09 0.73
C TYR A 55 -5.38 0.60 2.03
N TRP A 56 -5.72 0.03 3.18
CA TRP A 56 -5.36 0.65 4.45
C TRP A 56 -3.84 0.70 4.65
N PRO A 57 -3.11 -0.42 4.58
CA PRO A 57 -1.66 -0.34 4.74
C PRO A 57 -0.99 0.46 3.63
N LEU A 58 -1.52 0.41 2.41
CA LEU A 58 -0.98 1.21 1.32
C LEU A 58 -1.15 2.70 1.61
N ARG A 59 -2.33 3.11 2.06
CA ARG A 59 -2.60 4.51 2.43
C ARG A 59 -1.64 4.99 3.51
N VAL A 60 -1.45 4.20 4.55
CA VAL A 60 -0.55 4.57 5.64
C VAL A 60 0.90 4.61 5.17
N ALA A 61 1.30 3.63 4.35
CA ALA A 61 2.66 3.61 3.81
C ALA A 61 2.96 4.87 3.00
N LEU A 62 2.01 5.35 2.22
CA LEU A 62 2.20 6.50 1.34
C LEU A 62 2.04 7.83 2.05
N SER A 63 1.11 7.95 2.99
CA SER A 63 0.78 9.22 3.63
C SER A 63 1.26 9.35 5.07
N GLY A 64 1.47 8.23 5.75
CA GLY A 64 1.77 8.20 7.18
C GLY A 64 0.56 8.47 8.06
N LYS A 65 -0.65 8.45 7.49
CA LYS A 65 -1.88 8.83 8.20
C LYS A 65 -3.01 7.87 7.90
N GLU A 66 -3.93 7.75 8.85
CA GLU A 66 -5.15 6.98 8.65
C GLU A 66 -6.09 7.67 7.67
N LYS A 67 -6.15 9.00 7.73
CA LYS A 67 -6.99 9.79 6.84
C LYS A 67 -6.13 10.50 5.82
N SER A 68 -6.40 10.24 4.56
CA SER A 68 -5.63 10.80 3.47
C SER A 68 -6.46 10.72 2.20
N PRO A 69 -6.00 11.35 1.12
CA PRO A 69 -6.60 11.12 -0.20
C PRO A 69 -6.54 9.65 -0.57
N ASP A 70 -7.31 9.29 -1.58
CA ASP A 70 -7.34 7.93 -2.11
C ASP A 70 -5.91 7.44 -2.43
N PRO A 71 -5.55 6.21 -2.05
CA PRO A 71 -4.22 5.68 -2.33
C PRO A 71 -3.81 5.75 -3.80
N VAL A 72 -4.74 5.54 -4.72
CA VAL A 72 -4.44 5.65 -6.15
C VAL A 72 -4.01 7.06 -6.50
N GLN A 73 -4.70 8.07 -5.96
CA GLN A 73 -4.32 9.46 -6.19
C GLN A 73 -2.95 9.77 -5.58
N LEU A 74 -2.66 9.20 -4.41
CA LEU A 74 -1.35 9.38 -3.81
C LEU A 74 -0.23 8.81 -4.69
N VAL A 75 -0.46 7.66 -5.29
CA VAL A 75 0.52 7.06 -6.21
C VAL A 75 0.79 8.00 -7.37
N VAL A 76 -0.25 8.55 -7.96
CA VAL A 76 -0.11 9.47 -9.10
C VAL A 76 0.65 10.73 -8.71
N VAL A 77 0.30 11.32 -7.57
CA VAL A 77 0.91 12.56 -7.11
C VAL A 77 2.38 12.38 -6.71
N LEU A 78 2.69 11.31 -5.98
CA LEU A 78 4.04 11.07 -5.49
C LEU A 78 5.00 10.59 -6.57
N GLY A 79 4.51 9.87 -7.56
CA GLY A 79 5.34 9.28 -8.60
C GLY A 79 5.92 7.93 -8.20
N LYS A 80 6.30 7.15 -9.20
CA LYS A 80 6.69 5.76 -9.01
C LYS A 80 7.87 5.59 -8.04
N ASN A 81 8.93 6.36 -8.22
CA ASN A 81 10.13 6.18 -7.41
C ASN A 81 9.87 6.41 -5.94
N GLU A 82 9.13 7.46 -5.62
CA GLU A 82 8.80 7.77 -4.23
C GLU A 82 7.85 6.74 -3.64
N VAL A 83 6.86 6.29 -4.43
CA VAL A 83 5.90 5.29 -3.99
C VAL A 83 6.60 3.97 -3.68
N VAL A 84 7.46 3.49 -4.58
CA VAL A 84 8.20 2.24 -4.38
C VAL A 84 9.04 2.34 -3.12
N LYS A 85 9.73 3.45 -2.93
CA LYS A 85 10.54 3.68 -1.74
C LYS A 85 9.73 3.59 -0.46
N ARG A 86 8.57 4.25 -0.43
CA ARG A 86 7.71 4.27 0.77
C ARG A 86 7.10 2.91 1.06
N VAL A 87 6.67 2.19 0.03
CA VAL A 87 6.08 0.86 0.22
C VAL A 87 7.13 -0.13 0.70
N LYS A 88 8.33 -0.10 0.13
CA LYS A 88 9.43 -0.97 0.58
C LYS A 88 9.79 -0.68 2.03
N LYS A 89 9.82 0.58 2.43
CA LYS A 89 10.08 0.96 3.81
C LYS A 89 9.01 0.41 4.75
N ALA A 90 7.75 0.48 4.34
CA ALA A 90 6.65 -0.07 5.14
C ALA A 90 6.76 -1.59 5.27
N ILE A 91 7.11 -2.29 4.20
CA ILE A 91 7.33 -3.73 4.25
C ILE A 91 8.43 -4.06 5.26
N GLY A 92 9.53 -3.29 5.23
CA GLY A 92 10.61 -3.46 6.21
C GLY A 92 10.15 -3.31 7.64
N LYS A 93 9.21 -2.42 7.91
CA LYS A 93 8.64 -2.26 9.26
C LYS A 93 7.88 -3.50 9.71
N THR A 94 7.19 -4.18 8.80
CA THR A 94 6.45 -5.39 9.15
C THR A 94 7.38 -6.57 9.43
N GLU A 95 8.53 -6.62 8.78
CA GLU A 95 9.50 -7.70 8.95
C GLU A 95 10.08 -7.76 10.36
N PHE A 96 10.25 -6.62 10.99
CA PHE A 96 10.82 -6.56 12.34
C PHE A 96 9.85 -6.95 13.44
N ASN A 97 8.67 -7.36 13.06
CA ASN A 97 7.64 -7.71 14.02
C ASN A 97 7.45 -9.22 14.16
N SER A 98 8.29 -9.97 13.54
CA SER A 98 8.23 -11.43 13.60
C SER A 98 8.88 -11.98 14.87
#